data_fa08d324190ede86eb0259b756deaae0
#
_entry.id   fa08d324190ede86eb0259b756deaae0
#
_cell.length_a   1.000
_cell.length_b   1.000
_cell.length_c   1.000
_cell.angle_alpha   90.00
_cell.angle_beta   90.00
_cell.angle_gamma   90.00
#
_symmetry.space_group_name_H-M   'P 1'
#
loop_
_entity.id
_entity.type
_entity.pdbx_description
1 polymer ?
#
loop_
_entity_poly.entity_id
_entity_poly.type
_entity_poly.pdbx_seq_one_letter_code
_entity_poly.pdbx_strand_id
1 'polypeptide(L)'
;MIRDESIESYLGRLASGEPTPGGGATGALAVAEGAGLLAMAARFSAAEEDARASEGLIAACLGLADGDERGFGAVAEAFRLPRDTPEARSRRSAAIQAALAEAVRPPRGIVDAAERALDVAERVLDAANPNVLS
;
A
#
# COMPACT_ATOMS: atom_id res chain seq x y z
N MET A 1 2.14 2.31 13.25
CA MET A 1 1.71 1.87 11.90
C MET A 1 1.53 3.12 11.06
N ILE A 2 1.77 3.06 9.78
CA ILE A 2 1.69 4.23 8.86
C ILE A 2 0.32 4.92 8.95
N ARG A 3 -0.75 4.15 9.04
CA ARG A 3 -2.11 4.69 9.14
C ARG A 3 -2.39 5.56 10.38
N ASP A 4 -1.57 5.46 11.41
CA ASP A 4 -1.73 6.18 12.68
C ASP A 4 -0.75 7.36 12.80
N GLU A 5 0.08 7.58 11.80
CA GLU A 5 1.06 8.67 11.78
C GLU A 5 0.48 9.95 11.19
N SER A 6 1.04 11.08 11.60
CA SER A 6 0.80 12.30 10.85
C SER A 6 1.53 12.25 9.50
N ILE A 7 1.01 12.97 8.50
CA ILE A 7 1.66 13.10 7.20
C ILE A 7 3.11 13.59 7.35
N GLU A 8 3.35 14.57 8.24
CA GLU A 8 4.68 15.09 8.51
C GLU A 8 5.63 14.01 9.05
N SER A 9 5.16 13.20 10.01
CA SER A 9 5.95 12.09 10.58
C SER A 9 6.30 11.06 9.52
N TYR A 10 5.31 10.65 8.72
CA TYR A 10 5.52 9.69 7.63
C TYR A 10 6.54 10.19 6.60
N LEU A 11 6.39 11.44 6.14
CA LEU A 11 7.31 12.04 5.16
C LEU A 11 8.72 12.21 5.72
N GLY A 12 8.84 12.56 7.01
CA GLY A 12 10.14 12.62 7.69
C GLY A 12 10.85 11.26 7.72
N ARG A 13 10.12 10.17 8.00
CA ARG A 13 10.66 8.80 7.94
C ARG A 13 11.00 8.38 6.51
N LEU A 14 10.15 8.67 5.55
CA LEU A 14 10.40 8.36 4.14
C LEU A 14 11.66 9.05 3.61
N ALA A 15 11.94 10.28 4.05
CA ALA A 15 13.12 11.04 3.68
C ALA A 15 14.39 10.62 4.45
N SER A 16 14.27 9.74 5.45
CA SER A 16 15.41 9.26 6.22
C SER A 16 16.23 8.21 5.44
N GLY A 17 17.38 7.84 5.95
CA GLY A 17 18.18 6.74 5.37
C GLY A 17 17.73 5.34 5.79
N GLU A 18 16.59 5.22 6.47
CA GLU A 18 16.04 3.95 6.93
C GLU A 18 15.43 3.14 5.77
N PRO A 19 15.48 1.80 5.83
CA PRO A 19 14.96 0.96 4.76
C PRO A 19 13.44 0.97 4.63
N THR A 20 12.72 1.45 5.64
CA THR A 20 11.25 1.59 5.66
C THR A 20 10.83 2.90 6.35
N PRO A 21 9.72 3.54 5.92
CA PRO A 21 8.86 3.18 4.77
C PRO A 21 9.56 3.37 3.43
N GLY A 22 9.11 2.66 2.41
CA GLY A 22 9.67 2.70 1.05
C GLY A 22 8.62 2.91 -0.04
N GLY A 23 9.00 2.56 -1.27
CA GLY A 23 8.16 2.75 -2.46
C GLY A 23 6.83 1.99 -2.43
N GLY A 24 6.77 0.81 -1.82
CA GLY A 24 5.53 0.05 -1.70
C GLY A 24 4.51 0.76 -0.83
N ALA A 25 4.90 1.17 0.38
CA ALA A 25 4.04 1.96 1.26
C ALA A 25 3.58 3.27 0.60
N THR A 26 4.51 3.98 -0.08
CA THR A 26 4.20 5.23 -0.81
C THR A 26 3.19 4.97 -1.93
N GLY A 27 3.36 3.89 -2.70
CA GLY A 27 2.42 3.50 -3.76
C GLY A 27 1.03 3.19 -3.20
N ALA A 28 0.94 2.49 -2.08
CA ALA A 28 -0.33 2.22 -1.41
C ALA A 28 -1.04 3.52 -0.98
N LEU A 29 -0.32 4.47 -0.40
CA LEU A 29 -0.88 5.76 -0.01
C LEU A 29 -1.34 6.58 -1.22
N ALA A 30 -0.59 6.58 -2.32
CA ALA A 30 -1.00 7.24 -3.55
C ALA A 30 -2.32 6.68 -4.11
N VAL A 31 -2.50 5.35 -4.09
CA VAL A 31 -3.77 4.72 -4.46
C VAL A 31 -4.88 5.10 -3.48
N ALA A 32 -4.61 5.17 -2.19
CA ALA A 32 -5.59 5.59 -1.18
C ALA A 32 -6.04 7.05 -1.40
N GLU A 33 -5.12 7.95 -1.70
CA GLU A 33 -5.43 9.35 -2.02
C GLU A 33 -6.29 9.46 -3.28
N GLY A 34 -5.92 8.73 -4.35
CA GLY A 34 -6.72 8.62 -5.57
C GLY A 34 -8.12 8.09 -5.30
N ALA A 35 -8.26 7.05 -4.48
CA ALA A 35 -9.55 6.51 -4.07
C ALA A 35 -10.38 7.53 -3.27
N GLY A 36 -9.75 8.36 -2.45
CA GLY A 36 -10.42 9.48 -1.77
C GLY A 36 -11.02 10.50 -2.74
N LEU A 37 -10.26 10.86 -3.78
CA LEU A 37 -10.74 11.76 -4.84
C LEU A 37 -11.89 11.12 -5.65
N LEU A 38 -11.80 9.82 -5.94
CA LEU A 38 -12.88 9.08 -6.62
C LEU A 38 -14.15 9.04 -5.78
N ALA A 39 -14.05 8.80 -4.46
CA ALA A 39 -15.20 8.84 -3.56
C ALA A 39 -15.86 10.22 -3.56
N MET A 40 -15.07 11.28 -3.56
CA MET A 40 -15.56 12.65 -3.66
C MET A 40 -16.29 12.88 -5.00
N ALA A 41 -15.68 12.53 -6.11
CA ALA A 41 -16.26 12.69 -7.46
C ALA A 41 -17.56 11.87 -7.61
N ALA A 42 -17.57 10.63 -7.12
CA ALA A 42 -18.75 9.77 -7.14
C ALA A 42 -19.93 10.40 -6.38
N ARG A 43 -19.67 10.99 -5.21
CA ARG A 43 -20.72 11.70 -4.45
C ARG A 43 -21.28 12.91 -5.18
N PHE A 44 -20.44 13.70 -5.82
CA PHE A 44 -20.89 14.82 -6.65
C PHE A 44 -21.72 14.38 -7.86
N SER A 45 -21.55 13.14 -8.29
CA SER A 45 -22.28 12.53 -9.42
C SER A 45 -23.45 11.64 -8.96
N ALA A 46 -23.78 11.65 -7.67
CA ALA A 46 -24.82 10.82 -7.05
C ALA A 46 -24.60 9.29 -7.23
N ALA A 47 -23.35 8.87 -7.45
CA ALA A 47 -22.92 7.47 -7.61
C ALA A 47 -22.47 6.87 -6.26
N GLU A 48 -23.39 6.71 -5.34
CA GLU A 48 -23.09 6.36 -3.94
C GLU A 48 -22.45 4.97 -3.78
N GLU A 49 -22.74 4.02 -4.67
CA GLU A 49 -22.11 2.70 -4.66
C GLU A 49 -20.61 2.78 -4.98
N ASP A 50 -20.25 3.60 -5.99
CA ASP A 50 -18.85 3.84 -6.35
C ASP A 50 -18.10 4.63 -5.27
N ALA A 51 -18.79 5.54 -4.57
CA ALA A 51 -18.22 6.24 -3.42
C ALA A 51 -17.85 5.25 -2.31
N ARG A 52 -18.74 4.31 -1.95
CA ARG A 52 -18.45 3.27 -0.94
C ARG A 52 -17.37 2.31 -1.39
N ALA A 53 -17.34 1.91 -2.66
CA ALA A 53 -16.29 1.07 -3.23
C ALA A 53 -14.91 1.75 -3.08
N SER A 54 -14.84 3.05 -3.36
CA SER A 54 -13.63 3.86 -3.20
C SER A 54 -13.19 3.97 -1.74
N GLU A 55 -14.10 4.17 -0.81
CA GLU A 55 -13.78 4.16 0.64
C GLU A 55 -13.20 2.82 1.11
N GLY A 56 -13.74 1.71 0.58
CA GLY A 56 -13.18 0.38 0.83
C GLY A 56 -11.74 0.24 0.34
N LEU A 57 -11.39 0.87 -0.78
CA LEU A 57 -10.02 0.91 -1.30
C LEU A 57 -9.08 1.71 -0.40
N ILE A 58 -9.53 2.83 0.17
CA ILE A 58 -8.73 3.60 1.14
C ILE A 58 -8.31 2.71 2.31
N ALA A 59 -9.29 2.04 2.93
CA ALA A 59 -9.03 1.17 4.07
C ALA A 59 -8.08 0.01 3.73
N ALA A 60 -8.26 -0.61 2.55
CA ALA A 60 -7.41 -1.67 2.06
C ALA A 60 -5.97 -1.18 1.83
N CYS A 61 -5.78 -0.04 1.16
CA CYS A 61 -4.46 0.51 0.86
C CYS A 61 -3.69 0.93 2.12
N LEU A 62 -4.36 1.48 3.14
CA LEU A 62 -3.73 1.75 4.43
C LEU A 62 -3.22 0.45 5.08
N GLY A 63 -3.98 -0.65 4.97
CA GLY A 63 -3.55 -1.97 5.42
C GLY A 63 -2.36 -2.51 4.64
N LEU A 64 -2.32 -2.28 3.33
CA LEU A 64 -1.23 -2.68 2.45
C LEU A 64 0.05 -1.88 2.72
N ALA A 65 -0.04 -0.57 2.99
CA ALA A 65 1.09 0.26 3.40
C ALA A 65 1.75 -0.27 4.69
N ASP A 66 0.94 -0.57 5.71
CA ASP A 66 1.43 -1.19 6.95
C ASP A 66 2.01 -2.60 6.70
N GLY A 67 1.42 -3.35 5.77
CA GLY A 67 1.89 -4.68 5.37
C GLY A 67 3.24 -4.65 4.67
N ASP A 68 3.45 -3.69 3.77
CA ASP A 68 4.70 -3.50 3.05
C ASP A 68 5.85 -3.18 4.02
N GLU A 69 5.62 -2.25 4.95
CA GLU A 69 6.61 -1.89 5.97
C GLU A 69 6.99 -3.11 6.83
N ARG A 70 6.02 -3.89 7.31
CA ARG A 70 6.27 -5.10 8.11
C ARG A 70 6.98 -6.19 7.29
N GLY A 71 6.54 -6.42 6.06
CA GLY A 71 7.13 -7.44 5.18
C GLY A 71 8.60 -7.15 4.89
N PHE A 72 8.92 -5.92 4.54
CA PHE A 72 10.30 -5.52 4.29
C PHE A 72 11.15 -5.57 5.57
N GLY A 73 10.60 -5.15 6.71
CA GLY A 73 11.26 -5.27 8.01
C GLY A 73 11.64 -6.71 8.34
N ALA A 74 10.73 -7.66 8.10
CA ALA A 74 11.00 -9.09 8.31
C ALA A 74 12.13 -9.61 7.40
N VAL A 75 12.20 -9.15 6.15
CA VAL A 75 13.30 -9.46 5.23
C VAL A 75 14.63 -8.92 5.77
N ALA A 76 14.65 -7.67 6.20
CA ALA A 76 15.85 -7.05 6.77
C ALA A 76 16.35 -7.81 8.03
N GLU A 77 15.46 -8.22 8.90
CA GLU A 77 15.80 -9.04 10.08
C GLU A 77 16.34 -10.41 9.68
N ALA A 78 15.74 -11.08 8.69
CA ALA A 78 16.23 -12.37 8.21
C ALA A 78 17.66 -12.26 7.64
N PHE A 79 18.01 -11.15 7.00
CA PHE A 79 19.37 -10.88 6.52
C PHE A 79 20.38 -10.65 7.64
N ARG A 80 19.97 -10.27 8.85
CA ARG A 80 20.84 -10.08 10.03
C ARG A 80 21.14 -11.37 10.78
N LEU A 81 20.43 -12.46 10.48
CA LEU A 81 20.67 -13.76 11.14
C LEU A 81 22.10 -14.24 10.98
N PRO A 82 22.65 -14.98 11.97
CA PRO A 82 24.01 -15.53 11.95
C PRO A 82 24.27 -16.43 10.73
N ARG A 83 25.54 -16.47 10.29
CA ARG A 83 25.98 -17.25 9.11
C ARG A 83 27.34 -17.94 9.32
N ASP A 84 27.77 -18.05 10.55
CA ASP A 84 29.12 -18.55 10.99
C ASP A 84 29.21 -20.06 10.90
N THR A 85 28.13 -20.82 11.07
CA THR A 85 28.12 -22.28 10.95
C THR A 85 27.26 -22.74 9.73
N PRO A 86 27.44 -23.99 9.25
CA PRO A 86 26.58 -24.54 8.19
C PRO A 86 25.09 -24.52 8.55
N GLU A 87 24.75 -24.87 9.79
CA GLU A 87 23.37 -24.88 10.31
C GLU A 87 22.79 -23.46 10.40
N ALA A 88 23.60 -22.49 10.82
CA ALA A 88 23.22 -21.09 10.87
C ALA A 88 22.93 -20.55 9.46
N ARG A 89 23.78 -20.87 8.48
CA ARG A 89 23.56 -20.51 7.07
C ARG A 89 22.27 -21.12 6.52
N SER A 90 22.01 -22.39 6.80
CA SER A 90 20.79 -23.07 6.35
C SER A 90 19.53 -22.41 6.93
N ARG A 91 19.51 -22.17 8.25
CA ARG A 91 18.41 -21.46 8.92
C ARG A 91 18.18 -20.05 8.37
N ARG A 92 19.26 -19.29 8.17
CA ARG A 92 19.20 -17.96 7.58
C ARG A 92 18.64 -17.99 6.18
N SER A 93 19.06 -18.91 5.33
CA SER A 93 18.56 -19.06 3.97
C SER A 93 17.04 -19.35 3.97
N ALA A 94 16.60 -20.28 4.81
CA ALA A 94 15.19 -20.61 4.95
C ALA A 94 14.35 -19.40 5.44
N ALA A 95 14.86 -18.67 6.43
CA ALA A 95 14.21 -17.47 6.96
C ALA A 95 14.09 -16.37 5.91
N ILE A 96 15.13 -16.13 5.11
CA ILE A 96 15.10 -15.15 4.01
C ILE A 96 14.06 -15.55 2.96
N GLN A 97 14.02 -16.83 2.54
CA GLN A 97 13.04 -17.29 1.55
C GLN A 97 11.60 -17.13 2.06
N ALA A 98 11.36 -17.48 3.33
CA ALA A 98 10.05 -17.32 3.95
C ALA A 98 9.64 -15.83 4.03
N ALA A 99 10.54 -14.96 4.47
CA ALA A 99 10.28 -13.53 4.56
C ALA A 99 10.00 -12.90 3.18
N LEU A 100 10.76 -13.26 2.15
CA LEU A 100 10.56 -12.79 0.78
C LEU A 100 9.21 -13.25 0.20
N ALA A 101 8.80 -14.51 0.48
CA ALA A 101 7.50 -15.03 0.03
C ALA A 101 6.31 -14.25 0.64
N GLU A 102 6.43 -13.79 1.89
CA GLU A 102 5.41 -12.95 2.53
C GLU A 102 5.49 -11.49 2.06
N ALA A 103 6.70 -10.93 1.91
CA ALA A 103 6.90 -9.54 1.52
C ALA A 103 6.40 -9.19 0.12
N VAL A 104 6.15 -10.19 -0.75
CA VAL A 104 5.60 -9.97 -2.09
C VAL A 104 4.08 -9.73 -2.09
N ARG A 105 3.38 -10.09 -1.00
CA ARG A 105 1.91 -9.99 -0.93
C ARG A 105 1.40 -8.53 -0.93
N PRO A 106 1.92 -7.62 -0.09
CA PRO A 106 1.46 -6.23 -0.11
C PRO A 106 1.65 -5.55 -1.47
N PRO A 107 2.80 -5.60 -2.15
CA PRO A 107 2.95 -5.05 -3.50
C PRO A 107 1.93 -5.58 -4.52
N ARG A 108 1.63 -6.87 -4.51
CA ARG A 108 0.57 -7.44 -5.36
C ARG A 108 -0.79 -6.84 -5.04
N GLY A 109 -1.14 -6.79 -3.76
CA GLY A 109 -2.40 -6.19 -3.33
C GLY A 109 -2.53 -4.70 -3.69
N ILE A 110 -1.40 -3.97 -3.75
CA ILE A 110 -1.37 -2.57 -4.19
C ILE A 110 -1.71 -2.47 -5.68
N VAL A 111 -1.16 -3.36 -6.52
CA VAL A 111 -1.51 -3.41 -7.95
C VAL A 111 -2.99 -3.73 -8.13
N ASP A 112 -3.50 -4.76 -7.45
CA ASP A 112 -4.91 -5.14 -7.50
C ASP A 112 -5.83 -3.99 -7.05
N ALA A 113 -5.43 -3.24 -6.02
CA ALA A 113 -6.17 -2.07 -5.54
C ALA A 113 -6.14 -0.92 -6.56
N ALA A 114 -5.01 -0.70 -7.22
CA ALA A 114 -4.89 0.31 -8.27
C ALA A 114 -5.77 -0.02 -9.49
N GLU A 115 -5.79 -1.28 -9.94
CA GLU A 115 -6.66 -1.74 -11.02
C GLU A 115 -8.14 -1.51 -10.68
N ARG A 116 -8.55 -1.88 -9.46
CA ARG A 116 -9.92 -1.64 -8.98
C ARG A 116 -10.25 -0.15 -8.88
N ALA A 117 -9.29 0.70 -8.53
CA ALA A 117 -9.49 2.14 -8.52
C ALA A 117 -9.72 2.68 -9.95
N LEU A 118 -9.01 2.15 -10.95
CA LEU A 118 -9.23 2.49 -12.36
C LEU A 118 -10.63 2.06 -12.83
N ASP A 119 -11.08 0.84 -12.48
CA ASP A 119 -12.44 0.39 -12.80
C ASP A 119 -13.52 1.31 -12.21
N VAL A 120 -13.32 1.78 -10.98
CA VAL A 120 -14.21 2.78 -10.36
C VAL A 120 -14.13 4.11 -11.09
N ALA A 121 -12.93 4.56 -11.45
CA ALA A 121 -12.73 5.82 -12.16
C ALA A 121 -13.49 5.85 -13.50
N GLU A 122 -13.45 4.76 -14.28
CA GLU A 122 -14.21 4.64 -15.52
C GLU A 122 -15.71 4.79 -15.29
N ARG A 123 -16.27 4.10 -14.30
CA ARG A 123 -17.71 4.21 -13.97
C ARG A 123 -18.09 5.61 -13.49
N VAL A 124 -17.25 6.22 -12.66
CA VAL A 124 -17.49 7.59 -12.18
C VAL A 124 -17.40 8.59 -13.33
N LEU A 125 -16.49 8.39 -14.28
CA LEU A 125 -16.35 9.24 -15.47
C LEU A 125 -17.62 9.17 -16.34
N ASP A 126 -18.18 7.97 -16.56
CA ASP A 126 -19.41 7.77 -17.34
C ASP A 126 -20.64 8.39 -16.67
N ALA A 127 -20.66 8.42 -15.34
CA ALA A 127 -21.72 9.03 -14.54
C ALA A 127 -21.49 10.51 -14.22
N ALA A 128 -20.33 11.06 -14.60
CA ALA A 128 -19.81 12.30 -14.05
C ALA A 128 -20.66 13.53 -14.36
N ASN A 129 -20.89 14.32 -13.34
CA ASN A 129 -21.31 15.70 -13.48
C ASN A 129 -20.20 16.51 -14.19
N PRO A 130 -20.49 17.23 -15.30
CA PRO A 130 -19.47 18.01 -16.02
C PRO A 130 -18.68 19.00 -15.17
N ASN A 131 -19.22 19.44 -14.03
CA ASN A 131 -18.55 20.35 -13.11
C ASN A 131 -17.47 19.68 -12.24
N VAL A 132 -17.28 18.36 -12.32
CA VAL A 132 -16.31 17.59 -11.54
C VAL A 132 -15.10 17.19 -12.40
N LEU A 133 -15.18 17.41 -13.70
CA LEU A 133 -14.16 17.01 -14.68
C LEU A 133 -13.08 18.09 -14.92
N SER A 134 -13.05 19.12 -14.12
CA SER A 134 -12.08 20.24 -14.24
C SER A 134 -10.87 20.08 -13.35
#